data_1a34b831882bc8df2a7d79cd92861dda
#
_entry.id   1a34b831882bc8df2a7d79cd92861dda
#
_cell.length_a   1.000
_cell.length_b   1.000
_cell.length_c   1.000
_cell.angle_alpha   90.00
_cell.angle_beta   90.00
_cell.angle_gamma   90.00
#
_symmetry.space_group_name_H-M   'P 1'
#
loop_
_entity.id
_entity.type
_entity.pdbx_description
1 polymer ?
#
loop_
_entity_poly.entity_id
_entity_poly.type
_entity_poly.pdbx_seq_one_letter_code
_entity_poly.pdbx_strand_id
1 'polypeptide(L)'
;MSTILITGASGGLAQEMVKLLPQDQLILLGRNKEKLAQLYGNYPQAELIEIDITDAQAIEELVAELYQRYGKIDVLINNAGYGIFEDFDKISAQDIHQMFEVNTFALMNLSRLVASRMKATRKGHIINIVSMAGLIATGKSSLYSATKFAAIGFSNALRLELMPYGVYVTTVNPGPIRTGFFDQADPDGSYLKSVDRFLLEPDAVARKIVKTIGKNKRELNLPALLNLAHKFYTLFPNLADKLAGETFNYK
;
A
#
# COMPACT_ATOMS: atom_id res chain seq x y z
N MET A 1 8.34 9.76 -20.01
CA MET A 1 9.19 9.49 -18.84
C MET A 1 8.59 10.21 -17.65
N SER A 2 8.12 9.48 -16.67
CA SER A 2 7.56 10.03 -15.42
C SER A 2 8.55 9.85 -14.29
N THR A 3 8.50 10.73 -13.29
CA THR A 3 9.22 10.56 -12.02
C THR A 3 8.30 9.87 -11.04
N ILE A 4 8.66 8.67 -10.61
CA ILE A 4 7.83 7.79 -9.78
C ILE A 4 8.55 7.49 -8.46
N LEU A 5 7.93 7.87 -7.35
CA LEU A 5 8.41 7.60 -5.99
C LEU A 5 7.68 6.38 -5.42
N ILE A 6 8.43 5.36 -4.98
CA ILE A 6 7.88 4.09 -4.46
C ILE A 6 8.43 3.82 -3.06
N THR A 7 7.57 3.67 -2.07
CA THR A 7 7.96 3.24 -0.71
C THR A 7 7.93 1.72 -0.57
N GLY A 8 8.77 1.18 0.33
CA GLY A 8 8.84 -0.26 0.55
C GLY A 8 9.32 -1.02 -0.70
N ALA A 9 10.28 -0.42 -1.40
CA ALA A 9 10.75 -0.89 -2.71
C ALA A 9 11.38 -2.29 -2.68
N SER A 10 11.85 -2.78 -1.54
CA SER A 10 12.38 -4.14 -1.40
C SER A 10 11.30 -5.23 -1.32
N GLY A 11 10.02 -4.87 -1.23
CA GLY A 11 8.90 -5.81 -1.18
C GLY A 11 8.60 -6.45 -2.54
N GLY A 12 8.08 -7.69 -2.52
CA GLY A 12 7.85 -8.48 -3.75
C GLY A 12 6.91 -7.80 -4.76
N LEU A 13 5.85 -7.12 -4.29
CA LEU A 13 4.96 -6.38 -5.19
C LEU A 13 5.67 -5.18 -5.85
N ALA A 14 6.50 -4.44 -5.08
CA ALA A 14 7.28 -3.34 -5.63
C ALA A 14 8.28 -3.82 -6.69
N GLN A 15 8.94 -4.96 -6.46
CA GLN A 15 9.85 -5.56 -7.44
C GLN A 15 9.15 -5.82 -8.79
N GLU A 16 7.94 -6.37 -8.75
CA GLU A 16 7.18 -6.61 -9.98
C GLU A 16 6.70 -5.31 -10.65
N MET A 17 6.37 -4.27 -9.87
CA MET A 17 6.05 -2.95 -10.45
C MET A 17 7.26 -2.31 -11.12
N VAL A 18 8.43 -2.34 -10.50
CA VAL A 18 9.68 -1.78 -11.06
C VAL A 18 10.04 -2.41 -12.41
N LYS A 19 9.91 -3.74 -12.55
CA LYS A 19 10.14 -4.44 -13.84
C LYS A 19 9.27 -3.90 -14.98
N LEU A 20 8.11 -3.35 -14.67
CA LEU A 20 7.14 -2.85 -15.64
C LEU A 20 7.33 -1.35 -15.96
N LEU A 21 8.30 -0.69 -15.37
CA LEU A 21 8.57 0.76 -15.47
C LEU A 21 10.00 1.06 -15.98
N PRO A 22 10.50 0.38 -17.03
CA PRO A 22 11.91 0.44 -17.41
C PRO A 22 12.34 1.76 -18.02
N GLN A 23 11.39 2.64 -18.38
CA GLN A 23 11.67 3.93 -19.03
C GLN A 23 11.38 5.14 -18.12
N ASP A 24 10.96 4.88 -16.88
CA ASP A 24 10.62 5.95 -15.95
C ASP A 24 11.77 6.22 -14.97
N GLN A 25 11.90 7.48 -14.51
CA GLN A 25 12.79 7.81 -13.41
C GLN A 25 12.18 7.27 -12.11
N LEU A 26 12.86 6.31 -11.48
CA LEU A 26 12.39 5.67 -10.27
C LEU A 26 13.15 6.18 -9.06
N ILE A 27 12.42 6.51 -8.01
CA ILE A 27 12.96 6.86 -6.69
C ILE A 27 12.45 5.77 -5.73
N LEU A 28 13.35 4.92 -5.27
CA LEU A 28 13.04 3.68 -4.58
C LEU A 28 13.46 3.78 -3.11
N LEU A 29 12.46 3.90 -2.21
CA LEU A 29 12.70 4.04 -0.78
C LEU A 29 12.63 2.69 -0.07
N GLY A 30 13.62 2.43 0.81
CA GLY A 30 13.66 1.25 1.66
C GLY A 30 14.56 1.45 2.87
N ARG A 31 14.48 0.56 3.86
CA ARG A 31 15.25 0.62 5.10
C ARG A 31 16.63 -0.06 5.04
N ASN A 32 16.97 -0.66 3.91
CA ASN A 32 18.24 -1.38 3.76
C ASN A 32 18.77 -1.12 2.35
N LYS A 33 19.84 -0.34 2.29
CA LYS A 33 20.48 0.11 1.03
C LYS A 33 21.12 -1.04 0.27
N GLU A 34 21.74 -1.97 0.98
CA GLU A 34 22.39 -3.15 0.38
C GLU A 34 21.35 -4.02 -0.34
N LYS A 35 20.20 -4.26 0.30
CA LYS A 35 19.11 -5.01 -0.30
C LYS A 35 18.53 -4.29 -1.54
N LEU A 36 18.39 -2.97 -1.49
CA LEU A 36 17.99 -2.19 -2.67
C LEU A 36 19.03 -2.31 -3.79
N ALA A 37 20.32 -2.20 -3.46
CA ALA A 37 21.40 -2.33 -4.44
C ALA A 37 21.47 -3.72 -5.08
N GLN A 38 21.25 -4.78 -4.31
CA GLN A 38 21.15 -6.15 -4.83
C GLN A 38 19.99 -6.31 -5.81
N LEU A 39 18.84 -5.68 -5.54
CA LEU A 39 17.64 -5.80 -6.37
C LEU A 39 17.69 -4.91 -7.62
N TYR A 40 18.25 -3.72 -7.49
CA TYR A 40 18.11 -2.64 -8.48
C TYR A 40 19.41 -2.00 -8.93
N GLY A 41 20.59 -2.50 -8.52
CA GLY A 41 21.88 -1.92 -8.89
C GLY A 41 22.14 -1.86 -10.41
N ASN A 42 21.41 -2.68 -11.19
CA ASN A 42 21.50 -2.71 -12.65
C ASN A 42 20.40 -1.85 -13.33
N TYR A 43 19.64 -1.06 -12.57
CA TYR A 43 18.62 -0.16 -13.12
C TYR A 43 19.15 1.28 -13.15
N PRO A 44 19.72 1.77 -14.27
CA PRO A 44 20.39 3.07 -14.33
C PRO A 44 19.43 4.25 -14.08
N GLN A 45 18.12 4.05 -14.26
CA GLN A 45 17.08 5.04 -14.01
C GLN A 45 16.53 5.00 -12.57
N ALA A 46 17.08 4.15 -11.69
CA ALA A 46 16.63 4.04 -10.32
C ALA A 46 17.59 4.72 -9.34
N GLU A 47 17.08 5.69 -8.58
CA GLU A 47 17.74 6.20 -7.38
C GLU A 47 17.30 5.39 -6.17
N LEU A 48 18.27 4.86 -5.43
CA LEU A 48 18.05 4.00 -4.27
C LEU A 48 18.33 4.79 -3.00
N ILE A 49 17.30 4.99 -2.18
CA ILE A 49 17.41 5.79 -0.97
C ILE A 49 17.07 4.96 0.25
N GLU A 50 18.03 4.89 1.18
CA GLU A 50 17.82 4.32 2.50
C GLU A 50 17.17 5.35 3.40
N ILE A 51 15.98 5.02 3.91
CA ILE A 51 15.24 5.90 4.81
C ILE A 51 14.23 5.09 5.62
N ASP A 52 14.04 5.48 6.88
CA ASP A 52 12.88 5.08 7.66
C ASP A 52 11.73 6.05 7.36
N ILE A 53 10.68 5.54 6.74
CA ILE A 53 9.51 6.36 6.38
C ILE A 53 8.67 6.81 7.57
N THR A 54 8.94 6.30 8.77
CA THR A 54 8.28 6.73 10.01
C THR A 54 8.93 7.97 10.62
N ASP A 55 10.15 8.31 10.19
CA ASP A 55 10.79 9.58 10.54
C ASP A 55 10.19 10.72 9.70
N ALA A 56 9.26 11.45 10.29
CA ALA A 56 8.53 12.52 9.62
C ALA A 56 9.43 13.66 9.17
N GLN A 57 10.49 13.99 9.95
CA GLN A 57 11.43 15.05 9.59
C GLN A 57 12.31 14.63 8.43
N ALA A 58 12.89 13.44 8.48
CA ALA A 58 13.70 12.90 7.39
C ALA A 58 12.92 12.83 6.07
N ILE A 59 11.63 12.46 6.12
CA ILE A 59 10.75 12.44 4.95
C ILE A 59 10.47 13.85 4.42
N GLU A 60 10.28 14.84 5.27
CA GLU A 60 10.06 16.23 4.85
C GLU A 60 11.29 16.79 4.13
N GLU A 61 12.48 16.58 4.70
CA GLU A 61 13.77 16.97 4.10
C GLU A 61 14.00 16.25 2.77
N LEU A 62 13.79 14.93 2.72
CA LEU A 62 13.91 14.14 1.49
C LEU A 62 12.98 14.65 0.38
N VAL A 63 11.69 14.86 0.69
CA VAL A 63 10.74 15.34 -0.32
C VAL A 63 11.16 16.71 -0.85
N ALA A 64 11.63 17.63 0.01
CA ALA A 64 12.12 18.92 -0.44
C ALA A 64 13.33 18.77 -1.38
N GLU A 65 14.30 17.93 -1.04
CA GLU A 65 15.47 17.62 -1.87
C GLU A 65 15.08 17.01 -3.23
N LEU A 66 14.16 16.04 -3.23
CA LEU A 66 13.69 15.42 -4.47
C LEU A 66 13.04 16.43 -5.43
N TYR A 67 12.23 17.35 -4.89
CA TYR A 67 11.65 18.41 -5.73
C TYR A 67 12.69 19.42 -6.22
N GLN A 68 13.75 19.70 -5.48
CA GLN A 68 14.86 20.51 -5.96
C GLN A 68 15.62 19.81 -7.10
N ARG A 69 15.84 18.50 -6.98
CA ARG A 69 16.62 17.71 -7.94
C ARG A 69 15.84 17.37 -9.21
N TYR A 70 14.60 16.95 -9.07
CA TYR A 70 13.78 16.44 -10.18
C TYR A 70 12.74 17.44 -10.68
N GLY A 71 12.46 18.50 -9.94
CA GLY A 71 11.45 19.51 -10.24
C GLY A 71 10.00 19.00 -10.03
N LYS A 72 9.78 17.69 -10.12
CA LYS A 72 8.45 17.07 -9.98
C LYS A 72 8.51 15.62 -9.53
N ILE A 73 7.43 15.16 -8.91
CA ILE A 73 7.09 13.75 -8.74
C ILE A 73 5.74 13.55 -9.43
N ASP A 74 5.71 12.84 -10.54
CA ASP A 74 4.49 12.61 -11.31
C ASP A 74 3.59 11.56 -10.63
N VAL A 75 4.19 10.55 -9.99
CA VAL A 75 3.47 9.46 -9.31
C VAL A 75 4.10 9.15 -7.96
N LEU A 76 3.28 9.09 -6.93
CA LEU A 76 3.65 8.53 -5.62
C LEU A 76 2.95 7.18 -5.45
N ILE A 77 3.72 6.12 -5.17
CA ILE A 77 3.20 4.80 -4.82
C ILE A 77 3.56 4.51 -3.36
N ASN A 78 2.61 4.70 -2.46
CA ASN A 78 2.73 4.28 -1.08
C ASN A 78 2.50 2.77 -1.01
N ASN A 79 3.60 2.00 -1.06
CA ASN A 79 3.56 0.53 -1.04
C ASN A 79 4.11 -0.06 0.26
N ALA A 80 4.85 0.70 1.05
CA ALA A 80 5.36 0.22 2.32
C ALA A 80 4.23 -0.19 3.26
N GLY A 81 4.42 -1.31 3.94
CA GLY A 81 3.46 -1.82 4.90
C GLY A 81 3.83 -3.24 5.35
N TYR A 82 3.35 -3.62 6.52
CA TYR A 82 3.47 -4.96 7.05
C TYR A 82 2.21 -5.33 7.84
N GLY A 83 2.07 -6.60 8.23
CA GLY A 83 0.96 -7.10 9.03
C GLY A 83 1.42 -7.95 10.19
N ILE A 84 0.56 -8.10 11.18
CA ILE A 84 0.59 -9.09 12.23
C ILE A 84 -0.80 -9.70 12.27
N PHE A 85 -0.88 -11.02 12.06
CA PHE A 85 -2.13 -11.78 12.13
C PHE A 85 -2.10 -12.63 13.40
N GLU A 86 -2.72 -12.10 14.45
CA GLU A 86 -2.69 -12.71 15.79
C GLU A 86 -4.01 -12.41 16.53
N ASP A 87 -4.30 -13.17 17.54
CA ASP A 87 -5.42 -12.92 18.45
C ASP A 87 -5.26 -11.54 19.10
N PHE A 88 -6.36 -10.81 19.24
CA PHE A 88 -6.34 -9.41 19.68
C PHE A 88 -5.71 -9.20 21.05
N ASP A 89 -5.81 -10.18 21.94
CA ASP A 89 -5.28 -10.16 23.32
C ASP A 89 -3.77 -10.44 23.40
N LYS A 90 -3.17 -10.90 22.30
CA LYS A 90 -1.71 -11.09 22.19
C LYS A 90 -0.98 -9.93 21.53
N ILE A 91 -1.72 -8.98 20.95
CA ILE A 91 -1.14 -7.78 20.30
C ILE A 91 -0.68 -6.78 21.36
N SER A 92 0.60 -6.42 21.34
CA SER A 92 1.15 -5.44 22.27
C SER A 92 0.82 -3.99 21.87
N ALA A 93 0.87 -3.07 22.84
CA ALA A 93 0.74 -1.64 22.56
C ALA A 93 1.84 -1.14 21.60
N GLN A 94 3.03 -1.73 21.66
CA GLN A 94 4.11 -1.41 20.74
C GLN A 94 3.78 -1.82 19.30
N ASP A 95 3.21 -3.01 19.10
CA ASP A 95 2.78 -3.47 17.76
C ASP A 95 1.72 -2.55 17.18
N ILE A 96 0.77 -2.09 18.03
CA ILE A 96 -0.26 -1.13 17.61
C ILE A 96 0.40 0.14 17.07
N HIS A 97 1.29 0.76 17.85
CA HIS A 97 1.99 1.98 17.44
C HIS A 97 2.79 1.78 16.15
N GLN A 98 3.65 0.77 16.11
CA GLN A 98 4.54 0.56 14.97
C GLN A 98 3.77 0.27 13.68
N MET A 99 2.67 -0.49 13.75
CA MET A 99 1.91 -0.78 12.55
C MET A 99 1.15 0.44 12.04
N PHE A 100 0.62 1.29 12.92
CA PHE A 100 0.02 2.57 12.52
C PHE A 100 1.06 3.52 11.94
N GLU A 101 2.25 3.61 12.54
CA GLU A 101 3.35 4.44 12.02
C GLU A 101 3.69 4.10 10.57
N VAL A 102 3.88 2.82 10.26
CA VAL A 102 4.27 2.39 8.92
C VAL A 102 3.10 2.40 7.93
N ASN A 103 1.98 1.76 8.30
CA ASN A 103 0.89 1.51 7.35
C ASN A 103 0.00 2.72 7.11
N THR A 104 -0.03 3.67 8.08
CA THR A 104 -1.00 4.77 8.08
C THR A 104 -0.31 6.12 8.14
N PHE A 105 0.44 6.42 9.19
CA PHE A 105 0.98 7.76 9.40
C PHE A 105 2.05 8.13 8.36
N ALA A 106 2.96 7.21 8.04
CA ALA A 106 3.94 7.42 6.97
C ALA A 106 3.27 7.67 5.60
N LEU A 107 2.24 6.86 5.26
CA LEU A 107 1.44 7.05 4.04
C LEU A 107 0.77 8.43 4.03
N MET A 108 0.14 8.84 5.14
CA MET A 108 -0.53 10.13 5.25
C MET A 108 0.46 11.27 5.12
N ASN A 109 1.60 11.21 5.83
CA ASN A 109 2.62 12.25 5.82
C ASN A 109 3.24 12.44 4.43
N LEU A 110 3.68 11.34 3.80
CA LEU A 110 4.26 11.40 2.46
C LEU A 110 3.23 11.88 1.42
N SER A 111 1.98 11.39 1.51
CA SER A 111 0.90 11.86 0.64
C SER A 111 0.64 13.36 0.80
N ARG A 112 0.63 13.89 2.03
CA ARG A 112 0.43 15.33 2.31
C ARG A 112 1.50 16.18 1.64
N LEU A 113 2.76 15.81 1.79
CA LEU A 113 3.90 16.56 1.25
C LEU A 113 3.89 16.58 -0.29
N VAL A 114 3.71 15.40 -0.90
CA VAL A 114 3.70 15.27 -2.37
C VAL A 114 2.43 15.86 -2.97
N ALA A 115 1.26 15.63 -2.36
CA ALA A 115 -0.01 16.19 -2.81
C ALA A 115 -0.02 17.72 -2.86
N SER A 116 0.62 18.37 -1.88
CA SER A 116 0.75 19.84 -1.86
C SER A 116 1.43 20.38 -3.12
N ARG A 117 2.49 19.70 -3.57
CA ARG A 117 3.21 20.06 -4.80
C ARG A 117 2.43 19.71 -6.07
N MET A 118 1.80 18.53 -6.10
CA MET A 118 0.94 18.10 -7.20
C MET A 118 -0.26 19.05 -7.38
N LYS A 119 -0.84 19.52 -6.27
CA LYS A 119 -1.93 20.52 -6.27
C LYS A 119 -1.48 21.83 -6.94
N ALA A 120 -0.28 22.33 -6.64
CA ALA A 120 0.26 23.55 -7.22
C ALA A 120 0.46 23.45 -8.74
N THR A 121 0.90 22.28 -9.23
CA THR A 121 1.13 22.02 -10.66
C THR A 121 -0.13 21.50 -11.38
N ARG A 122 -1.22 21.24 -10.65
CA ARG A 122 -2.50 20.69 -11.13
C ARG A 122 -2.32 19.36 -11.90
N LYS A 123 -1.33 18.55 -11.49
CA LYS A 123 -1.00 17.27 -12.12
C LYS A 123 -0.33 16.35 -11.13
N GLY A 124 -0.72 15.08 -11.13
CA GLY A 124 -0.09 14.04 -10.32
C GLY A 124 -1.02 12.86 -10.09
N HIS A 125 -0.45 11.77 -9.59
CA HIS A 125 -1.20 10.58 -9.20
C HIS A 125 -0.62 9.98 -7.92
N ILE A 126 -1.44 9.83 -6.90
CA ILE A 126 -1.10 9.12 -5.66
C ILE A 126 -1.78 7.75 -5.69
N ILE A 127 -0.99 6.70 -5.56
CA ILE A 127 -1.46 5.31 -5.53
C ILE A 127 -1.12 4.75 -4.15
N ASN A 128 -2.15 4.45 -3.36
CA ASN A 128 -2.01 3.88 -2.03
C ASN A 128 -2.29 2.37 -2.08
N ILE A 129 -1.25 1.56 -1.80
CA ILE A 129 -1.40 0.10 -1.69
C ILE A 129 -1.93 -0.21 -0.29
N VAL A 130 -3.22 -0.53 -0.25
CA VAL A 130 -3.92 -0.77 1.00
C VAL A 130 -4.14 -2.27 1.21
N SER A 131 -5.36 -2.77 1.17
CA SER A 131 -5.74 -4.19 1.25
C SER A 131 -7.25 -4.35 1.21
N MET A 132 -7.74 -5.51 0.84
CA MET A 132 -9.13 -5.92 1.10
C MET A 132 -9.44 -5.94 2.61
N ALA A 133 -8.44 -6.14 3.48
CA ALA A 133 -8.56 -6.03 4.93
C ALA A 133 -8.91 -4.60 5.41
N GLY A 134 -8.78 -3.58 4.56
CA GLY A 134 -9.28 -2.23 4.82
C GLY A 134 -10.74 -2.00 4.38
N LEU A 135 -11.39 -3.04 3.84
CA LEU A 135 -12.78 -3.02 3.38
C LEU A 135 -13.63 -4.09 4.09
N ILE A 136 -13.03 -5.22 4.45
CA ILE A 136 -13.64 -6.34 5.16
C ILE A 136 -12.69 -6.75 6.27
N ALA A 137 -13.13 -6.68 7.53
CA ALA A 137 -12.36 -7.20 8.65
C ALA A 137 -12.53 -8.72 8.78
N THR A 138 -11.48 -9.40 9.24
CA THR A 138 -11.49 -10.83 9.53
C THR A 138 -10.89 -11.11 10.91
N GLY A 139 -11.17 -12.25 11.50
CA GLY A 139 -10.51 -12.70 12.73
C GLY A 139 -8.99 -12.66 12.58
N LYS A 140 -8.27 -12.49 13.67
CA LYS A 140 -6.80 -12.36 13.74
C LYS A 140 -6.19 -11.18 12.94
N SER A 141 -7.00 -10.36 12.27
CA SER A 141 -6.52 -9.20 11.50
C SER A 141 -6.92 -7.85 12.11
N SER A 142 -7.37 -7.83 13.35
CA SER A 142 -7.97 -6.64 13.98
C SER A 142 -7.09 -5.39 13.85
N LEU A 143 -5.82 -5.49 14.25
CA LEU A 143 -4.86 -4.38 14.15
C LEU A 143 -4.54 -4.03 12.69
N TYR A 144 -4.21 -5.03 11.88
CA TYR A 144 -3.90 -4.80 10.46
C TYR A 144 -5.08 -4.16 9.72
N SER A 145 -6.29 -4.69 9.93
CA SER A 145 -7.52 -4.11 9.37
C SER A 145 -7.71 -2.66 9.81
N ALA A 146 -7.54 -2.34 11.10
CA ALA A 146 -7.67 -0.98 11.60
C ALA A 146 -6.75 0.01 10.86
N THR A 147 -5.47 -0.35 10.65
CA THR A 147 -4.53 0.50 9.90
C THR A 147 -4.95 0.70 8.44
N LYS A 148 -5.48 -0.37 7.81
CA LYS A 148 -5.89 -0.32 6.40
C LYS A 148 -7.23 0.40 6.20
N PHE A 149 -8.18 0.29 7.14
CA PHE A 149 -9.40 1.12 7.14
C PHE A 149 -9.05 2.61 7.27
N ALA A 150 -8.13 2.96 8.18
CA ALA A 150 -7.66 4.34 8.34
C ALA A 150 -7.03 4.88 7.04
N ALA A 151 -6.18 4.11 6.38
CA ALA A 151 -5.56 4.48 5.10
C ALA A 151 -6.60 4.68 3.98
N ILE A 152 -7.66 3.86 3.92
CA ILE A 152 -8.76 4.02 2.96
C ILE A 152 -9.56 5.29 3.26
N GLY A 153 -9.92 5.52 4.53
CA GLY A 153 -10.64 6.72 4.95
C GLY A 153 -9.91 7.99 4.54
N PHE A 154 -8.62 8.07 4.87
CA PHE A 154 -7.74 9.16 4.45
C PHE A 154 -7.70 9.33 2.92
N SER A 155 -7.48 8.24 2.19
CA SER A 155 -7.40 8.27 0.72
C SER A 155 -8.70 8.75 0.07
N ASN A 156 -9.85 8.41 0.65
CA ASN A 156 -11.16 8.84 0.16
C ASN A 156 -11.35 10.35 0.33
N ALA A 157 -10.97 10.90 1.49
CA ALA A 157 -11.03 12.35 1.74
C ALA A 157 -10.04 13.10 0.82
N LEU A 158 -8.78 12.65 0.78
CA LEU A 158 -7.73 13.25 -0.04
C LEU A 158 -8.12 13.30 -1.54
N ARG A 159 -8.80 12.28 -2.03
CA ARG A 159 -9.30 12.22 -3.42
C ARG A 159 -10.28 13.36 -3.71
N LEU A 160 -11.20 13.62 -2.79
CA LEU A 160 -12.18 14.71 -2.94
C LEU A 160 -11.51 16.08 -2.89
N GLU A 161 -10.54 16.25 -2.00
CA GLU A 161 -9.77 17.49 -1.85
C GLU A 161 -8.92 17.80 -3.08
N LEU A 162 -8.37 16.77 -3.75
CA LEU A 162 -7.48 16.91 -4.89
C LEU A 162 -8.19 16.91 -6.25
N MET A 163 -9.42 16.41 -6.30
CA MET A 163 -10.21 16.34 -7.54
C MET A 163 -10.33 17.68 -8.29
N PRO A 164 -10.55 18.85 -7.64
CA PRO A 164 -10.65 20.15 -8.33
C PRO A 164 -9.32 20.60 -8.98
N TYR A 165 -8.21 19.94 -8.60
CA TYR A 165 -6.88 20.24 -9.08
C TYR A 165 -6.38 19.25 -10.15
N GLY A 166 -7.21 18.29 -10.57
CA GLY A 166 -6.83 17.30 -11.56
C GLY A 166 -5.78 16.29 -11.09
N VAL A 167 -5.59 16.14 -9.76
CA VAL A 167 -4.69 15.17 -9.16
C VAL A 167 -5.48 13.91 -8.80
N TYR A 168 -5.01 12.76 -9.23
CA TYR A 168 -5.69 11.49 -8.99
C TYR A 168 -5.23 10.83 -7.70
N VAL A 169 -6.14 10.15 -7.02
CA VAL A 169 -5.84 9.30 -5.86
C VAL A 169 -6.52 7.95 -6.07
N THR A 170 -5.73 6.90 -6.19
CA THR A 170 -6.19 5.52 -6.34
C THR A 170 -5.85 4.70 -5.11
N THR A 171 -6.83 4.02 -4.52
CA THR A 171 -6.56 2.94 -3.58
C THR A 171 -6.48 1.60 -4.31
N VAL A 172 -5.43 0.84 -4.03
CA VAL A 172 -5.30 -0.54 -4.50
C VAL A 172 -5.54 -1.45 -3.31
N ASN A 173 -6.57 -2.28 -3.40
CA ASN A 173 -7.04 -3.12 -2.30
C ASN A 173 -6.92 -4.60 -2.72
N PRO A 174 -5.69 -5.17 -2.69
CA PRO A 174 -5.53 -6.58 -3.00
C PRO A 174 -5.98 -7.46 -1.84
N GLY A 175 -6.44 -8.66 -2.16
CA GLY A 175 -6.42 -9.80 -1.26
C GLY A 175 -4.99 -10.27 -1.01
N PRO A 176 -4.79 -11.45 -0.42
CA PRO A 176 -3.46 -11.98 -0.17
C PRO A 176 -2.65 -12.12 -1.48
N ILE A 177 -1.39 -11.69 -1.44
CA ILE A 177 -0.46 -11.78 -2.59
C ILE A 177 0.68 -12.72 -2.20
N ARG A 178 1.08 -13.61 -3.09
CA ARG A 178 2.19 -14.55 -2.92
C ARG A 178 3.55 -13.81 -2.91
N THR A 179 3.92 -13.27 -1.76
CA THR A 179 5.17 -12.57 -1.51
C THR A 179 5.70 -12.93 -0.13
N GLY A 180 6.91 -12.56 0.21
CA GLY A 180 7.47 -12.71 1.57
C GLY A 180 6.78 -11.87 2.65
N PHE A 181 5.63 -11.26 2.36
CA PHE A 181 4.84 -10.51 3.34
C PHE A 181 4.34 -11.41 4.49
N PHE A 182 3.88 -12.61 4.16
CA PHE A 182 3.34 -13.55 5.14
C PHE A 182 4.41 -14.25 5.96
N ASP A 183 5.66 -14.30 5.52
CA ASP A 183 6.77 -14.89 6.30
C ASP A 183 6.92 -14.22 7.68
N GLN A 184 6.63 -12.92 7.75
CA GLN A 184 6.65 -12.14 8.98
C GLN A 184 5.25 -11.94 9.58
N ALA A 185 4.24 -11.78 8.73
CA ALA A 185 2.89 -11.42 9.17
C ALA A 185 2.11 -12.60 9.77
N ASP A 186 2.41 -13.83 9.34
CA ASP A 186 1.71 -15.07 9.69
C ASP A 186 2.72 -16.23 9.79
N PRO A 187 3.64 -16.23 10.78
CA PRO A 187 4.75 -17.17 10.85
C PRO A 187 4.32 -18.64 10.93
N ASP A 188 3.16 -18.93 11.50
CA ASP A 188 2.60 -20.29 11.59
C ASP A 188 1.83 -20.70 10.32
N GLY A 189 1.58 -19.77 9.41
CA GLY A 189 0.87 -19.99 8.15
C GLY A 189 -0.61 -20.32 8.30
N SER A 190 -1.19 -20.15 9.48
CA SER A 190 -2.59 -20.51 9.76
C SER A 190 -3.56 -19.58 9.03
N TYR A 191 -3.29 -18.29 9.04
CA TYR A 191 -4.10 -17.30 8.33
C TYR A 191 -3.99 -17.50 6.82
N LEU A 192 -2.78 -17.63 6.28
CA LEU A 192 -2.55 -17.80 4.83
C LEU A 192 -3.28 -19.02 4.29
N LYS A 193 -3.23 -20.15 5.00
CA LYS A 193 -3.99 -21.37 4.63
C LYS A 193 -5.49 -21.12 4.51
N SER A 194 -6.07 -20.30 5.39
CA SER A 194 -7.50 -20.01 5.39
C SER A 194 -7.93 -19.16 4.19
N VAL A 195 -7.03 -18.38 3.61
CA VAL A 195 -7.30 -17.45 2.50
C VAL A 195 -6.62 -17.87 1.18
N ASP A 196 -5.98 -19.04 1.13
CA ASP A 196 -5.19 -19.54 0.00
C ASP A 196 -5.94 -19.48 -1.35
N ARG A 197 -7.24 -19.79 -1.36
CA ARG A 197 -8.12 -19.70 -2.54
C ARG A 197 -8.21 -18.30 -3.16
N PHE A 198 -7.82 -17.26 -2.44
CA PHE A 198 -7.82 -15.87 -2.90
C PHE A 198 -6.43 -15.35 -3.22
N LEU A 199 -5.41 -16.20 -3.12
CA LEU A 199 -4.01 -15.83 -3.30
C LEU A 199 -3.76 -15.34 -4.72
N LEU A 200 -3.14 -14.16 -4.81
CA LEU A 200 -2.85 -13.49 -6.07
C LEU A 200 -1.36 -13.58 -6.41
N GLU A 201 -1.05 -13.68 -7.70
CA GLU A 201 0.33 -13.59 -8.15
C GLU A 201 0.78 -12.12 -8.25
N PRO A 202 1.96 -11.78 -7.70
CA PRO A 202 2.41 -10.40 -7.58
C PRO A 202 2.59 -9.69 -8.93
N ASP A 203 3.03 -10.38 -9.96
CA ASP A 203 3.19 -9.86 -11.31
C ASP A 203 1.84 -9.48 -11.93
N ALA A 204 0.80 -10.28 -11.70
CA ALA A 204 -0.55 -10.00 -12.18
C ALA A 204 -1.17 -8.77 -11.50
N VAL A 205 -0.91 -8.61 -10.19
CA VAL A 205 -1.32 -7.43 -9.42
C VAL A 205 -0.55 -6.19 -9.91
N ALA A 206 0.78 -6.29 -10.03
CA ALA A 206 1.64 -5.20 -10.49
C ALA A 206 1.23 -4.68 -11.87
N ARG A 207 0.96 -5.57 -12.83
CA ARG A 207 0.45 -5.18 -14.17
C ARG A 207 -0.84 -4.38 -14.08
N LYS A 208 -1.76 -4.73 -13.18
CA LYS A 208 -3.01 -3.98 -13.01
C LYS A 208 -2.76 -2.62 -12.36
N ILE A 209 -1.85 -2.52 -11.40
CA ILE A 209 -1.48 -1.26 -10.76
C ILE A 209 -0.83 -0.31 -11.76
N VAL A 210 0.19 -0.75 -12.46
CA VAL A 210 0.91 0.08 -13.45
C VAL A 210 -0.03 0.58 -14.54
N LYS A 211 -1.01 -0.23 -14.99
CA LYS A 211 -2.05 0.19 -15.95
C LYS A 211 -2.97 1.29 -15.41
N THR A 212 -3.00 1.57 -14.10
CA THR A 212 -3.79 2.68 -13.54
C THR A 212 -3.03 4.01 -13.53
N ILE A 213 -1.72 4.00 -13.68
CA ILE A 213 -0.90 5.22 -13.67
C ILE A 213 -1.43 6.22 -14.69
N GLY A 214 -1.65 7.45 -14.25
CA GLY A 214 -2.19 8.54 -15.06
C GLY A 214 -3.68 8.44 -15.39
N LYS A 215 -4.41 7.46 -14.82
CA LYS A 215 -5.85 7.31 -15.04
C LYS A 215 -6.64 7.69 -13.81
N ASN A 216 -7.78 8.35 -14.00
CA ASN A 216 -8.72 8.64 -12.91
C ASN A 216 -9.46 7.35 -12.48
N LYS A 217 -8.76 6.48 -11.77
CA LYS A 217 -9.28 5.23 -11.21
C LYS A 217 -9.45 5.40 -9.70
N ARG A 218 -10.71 5.36 -9.22
CA ARG A 218 -10.98 5.51 -7.78
C ARG A 218 -10.31 4.40 -6.96
N GLU A 219 -10.56 3.14 -7.33
CA GLU A 219 -10.07 1.99 -6.57
C GLU A 219 -9.83 0.78 -7.48
N LEU A 220 -8.93 -0.09 -7.06
CA LEU A 220 -8.60 -1.35 -7.70
C LEU A 220 -8.72 -2.47 -6.67
N ASN A 221 -9.90 -3.11 -6.59
CA ASN A 221 -10.20 -4.20 -5.66
C ASN A 221 -9.93 -5.54 -6.33
N LEU A 222 -9.09 -6.37 -5.73
CA LEU A 222 -8.64 -7.64 -6.29
C LEU A 222 -8.66 -8.76 -5.24
N PRO A 223 -9.13 -9.95 -5.57
CA PRO A 223 -9.83 -10.34 -6.80
C PRO A 223 -11.26 -9.79 -6.85
N ALA A 224 -11.91 -9.88 -8.01
CA ALA A 224 -13.27 -9.37 -8.19
C ALA A 224 -14.30 -9.99 -7.23
N LEU A 225 -14.10 -11.25 -6.85
CA LEU A 225 -14.95 -11.96 -5.89
C LEU A 225 -14.95 -11.27 -4.52
N LEU A 226 -13.78 -10.85 -4.01
CA LEU A 226 -13.70 -10.14 -2.72
C LEU A 226 -14.33 -8.75 -2.80
N ASN A 227 -14.31 -8.10 -3.97
CA ASN A 227 -15.03 -6.85 -4.16
C ASN A 227 -16.55 -7.03 -4.06
N LEU A 228 -17.08 -8.14 -4.57
CA LEU A 228 -18.49 -8.47 -4.38
C LEU A 228 -18.80 -8.78 -2.92
N ALA A 229 -17.96 -9.55 -2.25
CA ALA A 229 -18.08 -9.85 -0.82
C ALA A 229 -18.07 -8.59 0.03
N HIS A 230 -17.20 -7.60 -0.28
CA HIS A 230 -17.19 -6.31 0.39
C HIS A 230 -18.54 -5.57 0.27
N LYS A 231 -19.12 -5.52 -0.92
CA LYS A 231 -20.42 -4.88 -1.12
C LYS A 231 -21.52 -5.57 -0.30
N PHE A 232 -21.50 -6.89 -0.28
CA PHE A 232 -22.42 -7.67 0.55
C PHE A 232 -22.20 -7.42 2.04
N TYR A 233 -20.97 -7.43 2.51
CA TYR A 233 -20.59 -7.10 3.89
C TYR A 233 -21.09 -5.72 4.32
N THR A 234 -20.97 -4.72 3.45
CA THR A 234 -21.41 -3.36 3.73
C THR A 234 -22.94 -3.23 3.81
N LEU A 235 -23.67 -3.95 2.95
CA LEU A 235 -25.12 -3.86 2.88
C LEU A 235 -25.83 -4.74 3.93
N PHE A 236 -25.24 -5.88 4.30
CA PHE A 236 -25.82 -6.89 5.18
C PHE A 236 -24.82 -7.35 6.25
N PRO A 237 -24.33 -6.43 7.13
CA PRO A 237 -23.23 -6.74 8.03
C PRO A 237 -23.53 -7.92 8.98
N ASN A 238 -24.70 -7.95 9.62
CA ASN A 238 -25.08 -9.01 10.56
C ASN A 238 -25.13 -10.41 9.90
N LEU A 239 -25.58 -10.45 8.64
CA LEU A 239 -25.61 -11.71 7.89
C LEU A 239 -24.20 -12.12 7.45
N ALA A 240 -23.39 -11.14 7.04
CA ALA A 240 -22.00 -11.37 6.68
C ALA A 240 -21.18 -11.90 7.86
N ASP A 241 -21.35 -11.31 9.05
CA ASP A 241 -20.66 -11.75 10.28
C ASP A 241 -21.05 -13.18 10.66
N LYS A 242 -22.34 -13.55 10.55
CA LYS A 242 -22.79 -14.92 10.80
C LYS A 242 -22.15 -15.92 9.83
N LEU A 243 -22.13 -15.61 8.53
CA LEU A 243 -21.51 -16.46 7.51
C LEU A 243 -19.98 -16.51 7.67
N ALA A 244 -19.36 -15.41 8.03
CA ALA A 244 -17.93 -15.36 8.29
C ALA A 244 -17.55 -16.18 9.52
N GLY A 245 -18.31 -16.11 10.62
CA GLY A 245 -18.10 -16.89 11.82
C GLY A 245 -18.18 -18.41 11.59
N GLU A 246 -19.04 -18.85 10.67
CA GLU A 246 -19.13 -20.26 10.26
C GLU A 246 -17.97 -20.69 9.34
N THR A 247 -17.45 -19.76 8.53
CA THR A 247 -16.43 -20.04 7.50
C THR A 247 -15.00 -19.87 8.02
N PHE A 248 -14.77 -18.92 8.93
CA PHE A 248 -13.48 -18.56 9.52
C PHE A 248 -13.40 -18.97 11.01
N ASN A 249 -14.01 -20.09 11.38
CA ASN A 249 -13.87 -20.67 12.73
C ASN A 249 -12.43 -21.18 12.88
N TYR A 250 -11.54 -20.30 13.34
CA TYR A 250 -10.18 -20.63 13.77
C TYR A 250 -10.23 -21.34 15.15
N LYS A 251 -10.67 -22.61 15.18
CA LYS A 251 -10.47 -23.50 16.33
C LYS A 251 -9.24 -24.34 16.11
#